data_a8806187b9978d28b4e57c55f8e10008
#
_entry.id   a8806187b9978d28b4e57c55f8e10008
#
_cell.length_a   1.000
_cell.length_b   1.000
_cell.length_c   1.000
_cell.angle_alpha   90.00
_cell.angle_beta   90.00
_cell.angle_gamma   90.00
#
_symmetry.space_group_name_H-M   'P 1'
#
loop_
_entity.id
_entity.type
_entity.pdbx_description
1 polymer ?
#
loop_
_entity_poly.entity_id
_entity_poly.type
_entity_poly.pdbx_seq_one_letter_code
_entity_poly.pdbx_strand_id
1 'polypeptide(L)'
;MNELISELVGYGIEKGLVEEDDKIYVINRLLELFRLDSYTQTDKAIRQLSEILSDMTDYAAEHGLIPENTNVYRDLFDTKIMGILTPAPSVVRAKFTDLYVKNPKKATDFYYQFSQDTNYIRKDRVARDKKWKADTQYGKIDITINLSKPEKDPRDIARAATQAKNDYPKCLLCAENEGYAGTLSHPARQNHRIIPLKLDGQDYYMQYSPYVYYNCLLYTSDAADDR
;
A
#
# COMPACT_ATOMS: atom_id res chain seq x y z
N MET A 1 7.00 -11.64 18.62
CA MET A 1 7.35 -11.28 17.24
C MET A 1 7.37 -12.49 16.30
N ASN A 2 7.96 -13.64 16.65
CA ASN A 2 7.97 -14.85 15.80
C ASN A 2 6.58 -15.24 15.27
N GLU A 3 5.56 -15.18 16.12
CA GLU A 3 4.17 -15.46 15.74
C GLU A 3 3.67 -14.49 14.67
N LEU A 4 3.93 -13.18 14.84
CA LEU A 4 3.52 -12.15 13.88
C LEU A 4 4.21 -12.33 12.51
N ILE A 5 5.51 -12.70 12.53
CA ILE A 5 6.23 -13.00 11.29
C ILE A 5 5.65 -14.24 10.62
N SER A 6 5.35 -15.31 11.38
CA SER A 6 4.74 -16.52 10.83
C SER A 6 3.37 -16.25 10.23
N GLU A 7 2.51 -15.49 10.92
CA GLU A 7 1.18 -15.08 10.44
C GLU A 7 1.29 -14.23 9.16
N LEU A 8 2.19 -13.25 9.14
CA LEU A 8 2.36 -12.35 8.00
C LEU A 8 2.89 -13.08 6.76
N VAL A 9 3.88 -13.95 6.94
CA VAL A 9 4.43 -14.76 5.84
C VAL A 9 3.39 -15.76 5.34
N GLY A 10 2.63 -16.39 6.24
CA GLY A 10 1.49 -17.25 5.89
C GLY A 10 0.44 -16.48 5.08
N TYR A 11 0.11 -15.26 5.49
CA TYR A 11 -0.76 -14.37 4.71
C TYR A 11 -0.20 -14.10 3.31
N GLY A 12 1.09 -13.77 3.20
CA GLY A 12 1.74 -13.51 1.92
C GLY A 12 1.66 -14.70 0.96
N ILE A 13 1.85 -15.91 1.47
CA ILE A 13 1.73 -17.16 0.70
C ILE A 13 0.27 -17.40 0.29
N GLU A 14 -0.68 -17.31 1.23
CA GLU A 14 -2.12 -17.48 0.94
C GLU A 14 -2.62 -16.53 -0.15
N LYS A 15 -2.14 -15.27 -0.15
CA LYS A 15 -2.52 -14.26 -1.16
C LYS A 15 -1.69 -14.32 -2.44
N GLY A 16 -0.71 -15.22 -2.53
CA GLY A 16 0.18 -15.32 -3.68
C GLY A 16 1.06 -14.09 -3.88
N LEU A 17 1.42 -13.41 -2.79
CA LEU A 17 2.40 -12.34 -2.76
C LEU A 17 3.82 -12.89 -2.57
N VAL A 18 3.93 -14.02 -1.89
CA VAL A 18 5.18 -14.72 -1.59
C VAL A 18 5.06 -16.15 -2.10
N GLU A 19 5.99 -16.58 -2.93
CA GLU A 19 6.10 -17.98 -3.32
C GLU A 19 6.74 -18.80 -2.18
N GLU A 20 6.43 -20.11 -2.11
CA GLU A 20 7.02 -20.98 -1.07
C GLU A 20 8.55 -20.96 -1.10
N ASP A 21 9.16 -20.89 -2.30
CA ASP A 21 10.60 -20.83 -2.47
C ASP A 21 11.22 -19.52 -1.94
N ASP A 22 10.43 -18.45 -1.87
CA ASP A 22 10.86 -17.15 -1.35
C ASP A 22 10.65 -16.99 0.17
N LYS A 23 10.00 -17.95 0.82
CA LYS A 23 9.62 -17.89 2.23
C LYS A 23 10.79 -17.54 3.15
N ILE A 24 11.91 -18.23 3.02
CA ILE A 24 13.08 -18.00 3.88
C ILE A 24 13.67 -16.61 3.64
N TYR A 25 13.74 -16.18 2.38
CA TYR A 25 14.21 -14.84 2.03
C TYR A 25 13.36 -13.76 2.66
N VAL A 26 12.04 -13.88 2.59
CA VAL A 26 11.09 -12.92 3.19
C VAL A 26 11.23 -12.89 4.71
N ILE A 27 11.32 -14.06 5.37
CA ILE A 27 11.55 -14.17 6.82
C ILE A 27 12.82 -13.40 7.19
N ASN A 28 13.94 -13.65 6.52
CA ASN A 28 15.21 -13.00 6.82
C ASN A 28 15.14 -11.48 6.63
N ARG A 29 14.42 -11.00 5.63
CA ARG A 29 14.19 -9.55 5.43
C ARG A 29 13.35 -8.94 6.55
N LEU A 30 12.37 -9.68 7.08
CA LEU A 30 11.59 -9.24 8.25
C LEU A 30 12.45 -9.27 9.52
N LEU A 31 13.28 -10.28 9.74
CA LEU A 31 14.20 -10.32 10.87
C LEU A 31 15.15 -9.12 10.87
N GLU A 32 15.73 -8.79 9.70
CA GLU A 32 16.56 -7.59 9.54
C GLU A 32 15.78 -6.31 9.90
N LEU A 33 14.55 -6.16 9.39
CA LEU A 33 13.71 -4.98 9.63
C LEU A 33 13.41 -4.80 11.12
N PHE A 34 13.11 -5.90 11.83
CA PHE A 34 12.78 -5.90 13.25
C PHE A 34 13.98 -6.06 14.18
N ARG A 35 15.20 -6.15 13.63
CA ARG A 35 16.46 -6.33 14.35
C ARG A 35 16.44 -7.57 15.27
N LEU A 36 15.97 -8.69 14.72
CA LEU A 36 15.88 -9.96 15.42
C LEU A 36 17.00 -10.90 14.96
N ASP A 37 17.60 -11.60 15.92
CA ASP A 37 18.74 -12.50 15.69
C ASP A 37 18.31 -13.96 15.46
N SER A 38 17.03 -14.28 15.70
CA SER A 38 16.53 -15.64 15.60
C SER A 38 15.05 -15.67 15.22
N TYR A 39 14.64 -16.79 14.63
CA TYR A 39 13.26 -17.06 14.25
C TYR A 39 12.88 -18.49 14.59
N THR A 40 11.69 -18.65 15.13
CA THR A 40 11.04 -19.95 15.34
C THR A 40 9.66 -19.89 14.68
N GLN A 41 9.43 -20.76 13.72
CA GLN A 41 8.12 -20.87 13.08
C GLN A 41 7.06 -21.28 14.09
N THR A 42 5.89 -20.66 14.00
CA THR A 42 4.73 -20.98 14.83
C THR A 42 3.54 -21.31 13.93
N ASP A 43 2.75 -22.29 14.34
CA ASP A 43 1.52 -22.69 13.65
C ASP A 43 0.33 -22.01 14.35
N LYS A 44 0.00 -20.82 13.86
CA LYS A 44 -1.21 -20.09 14.28
C LYS A 44 -2.11 -19.80 13.09
N ALA A 45 -3.41 -19.69 13.37
CA ALA A 45 -4.37 -19.21 12.40
C ALA A 45 -4.04 -17.77 11.99
N ILE A 46 -4.08 -17.50 10.69
CA ILE A 46 -3.80 -16.17 10.13
C ILE A 46 -4.97 -15.24 10.48
N ARG A 47 -4.68 -14.18 11.24
CA ARG A 47 -5.65 -13.13 11.57
C ARG A 47 -5.84 -12.14 10.41
N GLN A 48 -6.68 -11.14 10.64
CA GLN A 48 -6.83 -10.03 9.69
C GLN A 48 -5.49 -9.28 9.53
N LEU A 49 -5.13 -8.94 8.30
CA LEU A 49 -3.88 -8.24 7.99
C LEU A 49 -3.71 -6.95 8.81
N SER A 50 -4.79 -6.19 8.99
CA SER A 50 -4.78 -4.96 9.79
C SER A 50 -4.39 -5.18 11.25
N GLU A 51 -4.81 -6.29 11.85
CA GLU A 51 -4.45 -6.66 13.22
C GLU A 51 -2.97 -7.03 13.31
N ILE A 52 -2.49 -7.88 12.38
CA ILE A 52 -1.09 -8.27 12.30
C ILE A 52 -0.18 -7.04 12.17
N LEU A 53 -0.51 -6.15 11.22
CA LEU A 53 0.26 -4.92 10.98
C LEU A 53 0.18 -3.93 12.16
N SER A 54 -0.97 -3.85 12.83
CA SER A 54 -1.10 -3.05 14.06
C SER A 54 -0.13 -3.54 15.13
N ASP A 55 -0.17 -4.83 15.45
CA ASP A 55 0.71 -5.41 16.47
C ASP A 55 2.20 -5.28 16.09
N MET A 56 2.54 -5.44 14.81
CA MET A 56 3.91 -5.25 14.32
C MET A 56 4.38 -3.80 14.44
N THR A 57 3.49 -2.82 14.17
CA THR A 57 3.83 -1.39 14.33
C THR A 57 3.85 -0.96 15.79
N ASP A 58 3.05 -1.59 16.66
CA ASP A 58 3.12 -1.40 18.11
C ASP A 58 4.48 -1.89 18.65
N TYR A 59 4.89 -3.10 18.26
CA TYR A 59 6.23 -3.60 18.56
C TYR A 59 7.32 -2.65 18.09
N ALA A 60 7.21 -2.12 16.86
CA ALA A 60 8.19 -1.18 16.32
C ALA A 60 8.29 0.11 17.14
N ALA A 61 7.16 0.61 17.63
CA ALA A 61 7.11 1.79 18.50
C ALA A 61 7.77 1.51 19.86
N GLU A 62 7.46 0.38 20.48
CA GLU A 62 7.99 -0.02 21.78
C GLU A 62 9.50 -0.28 21.77
N HIS A 63 10.03 -0.75 20.62
CA HIS A 63 11.45 -1.10 20.46
C HIS A 63 12.27 -0.02 19.73
N GLY A 64 11.71 1.18 19.55
CA GLY A 64 12.44 2.30 18.93
C GLY A 64 12.83 2.08 17.47
N LEU A 65 12.05 1.26 16.73
CA LEU A 65 12.25 1.04 15.29
C LEU A 65 11.61 2.15 14.45
N ILE A 66 10.67 2.89 15.03
CA ILE A 66 10.11 4.12 14.47
C ILE A 66 10.42 5.29 15.41
N PRO A 67 10.66 6.50 14.89
CA PRO A 67 11.06 7.66 15.70
C PRO A 67 10.01 8.08 16.73
N GLU A 68 8.74 7.99 16.36
CA GLU A 68 7.60 8.33 17.21
C GLU A 68 6.37 7.48 16.84
N ASN A 69 5.51 7.26 17.81
CA ASN A 69 4.26 6.53 17.63
C ASN A 69 3.16 7.47 17.09
N THR A 70 3.32 7.96 15.86
CA THR A 70 2.30 8.74 15.14
C THR A 70 1.80 7.98 13.92
N ASN A 71 0.62 8.35 13.42
CA ASN A 71 0.01 7.69 12.26
C ASN A 71 0.93 7.70 11.04
N VAL A 72 1.71 8.78 10.83
CA VAL A 72 2.60 8.88 9.69
C VAL A 72 3.75 7.87 9.78
N TYR A 73 4.42 7.79 10.93
CA TYR A 73 5.52 6.83 11.11
C TYR A 73 5.03 5.39 11.10
N ARG A 74 3.85 5.11 11.65
CA ARG A 74 3.21 3.79 11.55
C ARG A 74 2.91 3.43 10.09
N ASP A 75 2.37 4.38 9.31
CA ASP A 75 2.08 4.18 7.89
C ASP A 75 3.34 3.98 7.03
N LEU A 76 4.42 4.68 7.34
CA LEU A 76 5.71 4.46 6.69
C LEU A 76 6.25 3.06 7.00
N PHE A 77 6.14 2.62 8.26
CA PHE A 77 6.68 1.35 8.70
C PHE A 77 5.87 0.16 8.20
N ASP A 78 4.52 0.20 8.29
CA ASP A 78 3.69 -0.88 7.77
C ASP A 78 3.81 -1.03 6.25
N THR A 79 3.95 0.10 5.53
CA THR A 79 4.22 0.06 4.09
C THR A 79 5.57 -0.58 3.79
N LYS A 80 6.59 -0.36 4.64
CA LYS A 80 7.89 -1.01 4.54
C LYS A 80 7.80 -2.51 4.80
N ILE A 81 7.02 -2.94 5.81
CA ILE A 81 6.73 -4.36 6.07
C ILE A 81 6.12 -4.99 4.83
N MET A 82 5.03 -4.42 4.31
CA MET A 82 4.33 -4.94 3.15
C MET A 82 5.17 -4.90 1.87
N GLY A 83 6.09 -3.93 1.77
CA GLY A 83 7.06 -3.85 0.67
C GLY A 83 7.98 -5.06 0.58
N ILE A 84 8.27 -5.72 1.71
CA ILE A 84 9.08 -6.95 1.74
C ILE A 84 8.30 -8.13 1.11
N LEU A 85 6.99 -8.19 1.33
CA LEU A 85 6.13 -9.25 0.79
C LEU A 85 5.69 -8.98 -0.64
N THR A 86 5.78 -7.73 -1.10
CA THR A 86 5.23 -7.33 -2.40
C THR A 86 6.17 -7.77 -3.53
N PRO A 87 5.71 -8.59 -4.49
CA PRO A 87 6.52 -9.06 -5.61
C PRO A 87 7.14 -7.91 -6.41
N ALA A 88 8.25 -8.17 -7.08
CA ALA A 88 8.92 -7.18 -7.93
C ALA A 88 7.99 -6.65 -9.04
N PRO A 89 8.18 -5.40 -9.50
CA PRO A 89 7.35 -4.83 -10.57
C PRO A 89 7.28 -5.69 -11.82
N SER A 90 8.39 -6.32 -12.21
CA SER A 90 8.46 -7.20 -13.39
C SER A 90 7.53 -8.41 -13.27
N VAL A 91 7.43 -9.01 -12.09
CA VAL A 91 6.57 -10.17 -11.81
C VAL A 91 5.09 -9.78 -11.94
N VAL A 92 4.71 -8.67 -11.31
CA VAL A 92 3.32 -8.17 -11.33
C VAL A 92 2.90 -7.78 -12.74
N ARG A 93 3.78 -7.07 -13.47
CA ARG A 93 3.52 -6.67 -14.86
C ARG A 93 3.41 -7.86 -15.80
N ALA A 94 4.26 -8.88 -15.66
CA ALA A 94 4.17 -10.09 -16.44
C ALA A 94 2.85 -10.82 -16.22
N LYS A 95 2.43 -10.98 -14.96
CA LYS A 95 1.13 -11.60 -14.60
C LYS A 95 -0.05 -10.78 -15.12
N PHE A 96 0.01 -9.46 -15.00
CA PHE A 96 -1.02 -8.58 -15.55
C PHE A 96 -1.14 -8.75 -17.07
N THR A 97 -0.02 -8.71 -17.80
CA THR A 97 0.01 -8.83 -19.26
C THR A 97 -0.53 -10.18 -19.72
N ASP A 98 -0.12 -11.29 -19.07
CA ASP A 98 -0.61 -12.63 -19.39
C ASP A 98 -2.14 -12.75 -19.20
N LEU A 99 -2.65 -12.17 -18.13
CA LEU A 99 -4.09 -12.10 -17.89
C LEU A 99 -4.81 -11.19 -18.89
N TYR A 100 -4.20 -10.05 -19.21
CA TYR A 100 -4.81 -9.06 -20.11
C TYR A 100 -5.03 -9.59 -21.52
N VAL A 101 -4.04 -10.31 -22.06
CA VAL A 101 -4.14 -10.97 -23.37
C VAL A 101 -5.30 -11.97 -23.41
N LYS A 102 -5.53 -12.70 -22.31
CA LYS A 102 -6.60 -13.70 -22.22
C LYS A 102 -7.96 -13.09 -21.91
N ASN A 103 -8.01 -12.13 -21.00
CA ASN A 103 -9.24 -11.47 -20.55
C ASN A 103 -8.90 -10.16 -19.81
N PRO A 104 -9.09 -8.99 -20.43
CA PRO A 104 -8.79 -7.69 -19.83
C PRO A 104 -9.46 -7.46 -18.47
N LYS A 105 -10.71 -7.93 -18.29
CA LYS A 105 -11.40 -7.82 -17.02
C LYS A 105 -10.69 -8.60 -15.90
N LYS A 106 -10.21 -9.81 -16.19
CA LYS A 106 -9.43 -10.58 -15.20
C LYS A 106 -8.13 -9.90 -14.82
N ALA A 107 -7.48 -9.21 -15.74
CA ALA A 107 -6.27 -8.45 -15.45
C ALA A 107 -6.54 -7.27 -14.51
N THR A 108 -7.60 -6.51 -14.75
CA THR A 108 -7.98 -5.40 -13.87
C THR A 108 -8.49 -5.89 -12.52
N ASP A 109 -9.26 -6.97 -12.47
CA ASP A 109 -9.70 -7.62 -11.22
C ASP A 109 -8.49 -8.10 -10.40
N PHE A 110 -7.51 -8.75 -11.05
CA PHE A 110 -6.26 -9.16 -10.42
C PHE A 110 -5.53 -7.95 -9.83
N TYR A 111 -5.34 -6.89 -10.61
CA TYR A 111 -4.58 -5.72 -10.15
C TYR A 111 -5.28 -4.97 -9.01
N TYR A 112 -6.61 -4.93 -9.03
CA TYR A 112 -7.40 -4.38 -7.93
C TYR A 112 -7.24 -5.21 -6.65
N GLN A 113 -7.38 -6.54 -6.76
CA GLN A 113 -7.22 -7.45 -5.62
C GLN A 113 -5.79 -7.40 -5.08
N PHE A 114 -4.79 -7.42 -5.96
CA PHE A 114 -3.37 -7.26 -5.60
C PHE A 114 -3.13 -5.97 -4.81
N SER A 115 -3.69 -4.85 -5.26
CA SER A 115 -3.55 -3.57 -4.57
C SER A 115 -4.20 -3.56 -3.16
N GLN A 116 -5.20 -4.40 -2.94
CA GLN A 116 -5.79 -4.62 -1.61
C GLN A 116 -4.93 -5.56 -0.77
N ASP A 117 -4.47 -6.68 -1.33
CA ASP A 117 -3.70 -7.70 -0.63
C ASP A 117 -2.31 -7.19 -0.21
N THR A 118 -1.73 -6.27 -0.97
CA THR A 118 -0.50 -5.56 -0.58
C THR A 118 -0.73 -4.43 0.44
N ASN A 119 -1.96 -4.23 0.92
CA ASN A 119 -2.35 -3.11 1.79
C ASN A 119 -2.06 -1.72 1.18
N TYR A 120 -1.89 -1.63 -0.13
CA TYR A 120 -1.82 -0.34 -0.81
C TYR A 120 -3.17 0.37 -0.76
N ILE A 121 -4.24 -0.35 -1.08
CA ILE A 121 -5.62 0.05 -0.78
C ILE A 121 -5.96 -0.50 0.61
N ARG A 122 -6.02 0.38 1.59
CA ARG A 122 -6.27 0.03 3.00
C ARG A 122 -7.76 -0.22 3.23
N LYS A 123 -8.21 -1.45 2.98
CA LYS A 123 -9.64 -1.84 3.04
C LYS A 123 -10.31 -1.43 4.34
N ASP A 124 -9.65 -1.66 5.47
CA ASP A 124 -10.22 -1.37 6.79
C ASP A 124 -10.41 0.14 7.02
N ARG A 125 -9.54 0.96 6.43
CA ARG A 125 -9.74 2.42 6.47
C ARG A 125 -10.87 2.84 5.52
N VAL A 126 -10.88 2.30 4.31
CA VAL A 126 -11.94 2.58 3.32
C VAL A 126 -13.32 2.15 3.84
N ALA A 127 -13.42 1.05 4.59
CA ALA A 127 -14.65 0.59 5.21
C ALA A 127 -15.24 1.56 6.24
N ARG A 128 -14.43 2.49 6.78
CA ARG A 128 -14.89 3.54 7.71
C ARG A 128 -15.53 4.73 6.99
N ASP A 129 -15.32 4.88 5.68
CA ASP A 129 -15.89 5.98 4.90
C ASP A 129 -17.41 5.93 4.95
N LYS A 130 -18.01 7.08 5.22
CA LYS A 130 -19.48 7.21 5.24
C LYS A 130 -19.93 7.67 3.87
N LYS A 131 -20.90 6.95 3.29
CA LYS A 131 -21.46 7.26 1.97
C LYS A 131 -22.97 7.22 2.03
N TRP A 132 -23.63 8.25 1.46
CA TRP A 132 -25.08 8.30 1.34
C TRP A 132 -25.48 9.13 0.12
N LYS A 133 -26.76 9.04 -0.24
CA LYS A 133 -27.33 9.85 -1.32
C LYS A 133 -28.23 10.93 -0.72
N ALA A 134 -28.14 12.14 -1.24
CA ALA A 134 -29.02 13.24 -0.90
C ALA A 134 -29.81 13.71 -2.12
N ASP A 135 -31.10 13.95 -1.92
CA ASP A 135 -31.96 14.53 -2.96
C ASP A 135 -31.72 16.05 -3.02
N THR A 136 -31.55 16.56 -4.22
CA THR A 136 -31.39 18.01 -4.48
C THR A 136 -32.30 18.43 -5.63
N GLN A 137 -32.47 19.72 -5.85
CA GLN A 137 -33.19 20.25 -7.00
C GLN A 137 -32.59 19.83 -8.36
N TYR A 138 -31.34 19.37 -8.38
CA TYR A 138 -30.62 18.90 -9.58
C TYR A 138 -30.58 17.38 -9.69
N GLY A 139 -31.28 16.64 -8.82
CA GLY A 139 -31.27 15.18 -8.75
C GLY A 139 -30.54 14.65 -7.52
N LYS A 140 -30.29 13.34 -7.51
CA LYS A 140 -29.58 12.68 -6.41
C LYS A 140 -28.07 12.85 -6.55
N ILE A 141 -27.44 13.32 -5.49
CA ILE A 141 -25.98 13.42 -5.39
C ILE A 141 -25.44 12.42 -4.38
N ASP A 142 -24.27 11.85 -4.66
CA ASP A 142 -23.55 11.02 -3.71
C ASP A 142 -22.71 11.90 -2.78
N ILE A 143 -22.88 11.70 -1.48
CA ILE A 143 -22.11 12.39 -0.45
C ILE A 143 -21.19 11.38 0.22
N THR A 144 -19.93 11.74 0.41
CA THR A 144 -18.93 10.89 1.07
C THR A 144 -18.17 11.68 2.13
N ILE A 145 -18.05 11.11 3.34
CA ILE A 145 -17.06 11.55 4.33
C ILE A 145 -15.91 10.56 4.26
N ASN A 146 -14.76 11.01 3.77
CA ASN A 146 -13.59 10.19 3.65
C ASN A 146 -12.83 10.14 4.99
N LEU A 147 -13.08 9.08 5.76
CA LEU A 147 -12.39 8.77 7.00
C LEU A 147 -11.15 7.88 6.77
N SER A 148 -10.97 7.38 5.56
CA SER A 148 -9.81 6.55 5.19
C SER A 148 -8.51 7.34 5.10
N LYS A 149 -8.61 8.65 4.81
CA LYS A 149 -7.47 9.56 4.79
C LYS A 149 -7.12 9.97 6.23
N PRO A 150 -5.97 9.57 6.77
CA PRO A 150 -5.62 9.91 8.15
C PRO A 150 -5.45 11.42 8.30
N GLU A 151 -5.95 11.96 9.40
CA GLU A 151 -5.64 13.34 9.80
C GLU A 151 -4.13 13.42 10.13
N LYS A 152 -3.50 14.48 9.67
CA LYS A 152 -2.10 14.74 9.98
C LYS A 152 -1.97 15.33 11.37
N ASP A 153 -1.11 14.74 12.18
CA ASP A 153 -0.75 15.33 13.48
C ASP A 153 -0.08 16.70 13.24
N PRO A 154 -0.51 17.77 13.95
CA PRO A 154 0.13 19.09 13.85
C PRO A 154 1.66 19.06 14.05
N ARG A 155 2.17 18.15 14.88
CA ARG A 155 3.60 17.96 15.11
C ARG A 155 4.29 17.43 13.86
N ASP A 156 3.69 16.47 13.15
CA ASP A 156 4.22 15.93 11.90
C ASP A 156 4.20 16.98 10.79
N ILE A 157 3.19 17.84 10.75
CA ILE A 157 3.12 18.98 9.82
C ILE A 157 4.26 19.97 10.09
N ALA A 158 4.50 20.33 11.33
CA ALA A 158 5.56 21.26 11.73
C ALA A 158 6.95 20.69 11.36
N ARG A 159 7.19 19.40 11.60
CA ARG A 159 8.43 18.72 11.22
C ARG A 159 8.61 18.62 9.71
N ALA A 160 7.57 18.26 8.99
CA ALA A 160 7.63 18.21 7.52
C ALA A 160 8.00 19.59 6.94
N ALA A 161 7.54 20.68 7.55
CA ALA A 161 7.87 22.04 7.12
C ALA A 161 9.36 22.39 7.34
N THR A 162 10.04 21.76 8.30
CA THR A 162 11.48 22.00 8.58
C THR A 162 12.40 21.09 7.76
N GLN A 163 11.88 20.08 7.09
CA GLN A 163 12.69 19.20 6.25
C GLN A 163 13.05 19.89 4.92
N ALA A 164 14.27 19.61 4.44
CA ALA A 164 14.66 20.04 3.10
C ALA A 164 13.68 19.47 2.07
N LYS A 165 13.24 20.33 1.15
CA LYS A 165 12.41 19.88 0.02
C LYS A 165 13.19 18.89 -0.82
N ASN A 166 12.65 17.72 -1.00
CA ASN A 166 13.21 16.71 -1.87
C ASN A 166 12.43 16.74 -3.21
N ASP A 167 13.16 16.84 -4.30
CA ASP A 167 12.56 16.87 -5.65
C ASP A 167 12.30 15.46 -6.22
N TYR A 168 12.42 14.42 -5.39
CA TYR A 168 12.18 13.04 -5.79
C TYR A 168 11.32 12.32 -4.73
N PRO A 169 10.22 11.68 -5.16
CA PRO A 169 9.55 11.76 -6.47
C PRO A 169 8.98 13.15 -6.76
N LYS A 170 8.90 13.54 -8.03
CA LYS A 170 8.41 14.87 -8.41
C LYS A 170 6.95 15.13 -8.06
N CYS A 171 6.11 14.10 -8.12
CA CYS A 171 4.70 14.20 -7.79
C CYS A 171 4.17 12.87 -7.19
N LEU A 172 2.95 12.87 -6.63
CA LEU A 172 2.33 11.69 -6.04
C LEU A 172 1.96 10.59 -7.06
N LEU A 173 1.85 10.95 -8.34
CA LEU A 173 1.41 10.06 -9.42
C LEU A 173 2.58 9.64 -10.33
N CYS A 174 3.78 10.20 -10.15
CA CYS A 174 4.94 9.85 -10.96
C CYS A 174 5.36 8.38 -10.78
N ALA A 175 5.90 7.78 -11.85
CA ALA A 175 6.39 6.40 -11.84
C ALA A 175 7.48 6.17 -10.78
N GLU A 176 8.24 7.20 -10.44
CA GLU A 176 9.27 7.20 -9.40
C GLU A 176 8.73 6.84 -7.99
N ASN A 177 7.42 6.89 -7.79
CA ASN A 177 6.80 6.45 -6.53
C ASN A 177 6.85 4.93 -6.34
N GLU A 178 6.96 4.14 -7.39
CA GLU A 178 6.97 2.68 -7.28
C GLU A 178 8.16 2.21 -6.43
N GLY A 179 7.88 1.64 -5.26
CA GLY A 179 8.91 1.22 -4.32
C GLY A 179 9.50 2.32 -3.42
N TYR A 180 9.03 3.56 -3.52
CA TYR A 180 9.56 4.68 -2.75
C TYR A 180 9.28 4.51 -1.24
N ALA A 181 10.32 4.75 -0.42
CA ALA A 181 10.26 4.53 1.02
C ALA A 181 9.38 5.55 1.78
N GLY A 182 9.09 6.69 1.15
CA GLY A 182 8.33 7.75 1.79
C GLY A 182 9.14 8.65 2.73
N THR A 183 8.51 9.74 3.13
CA THR A 183 8.99 10.73 4.11
C THR A 183 7.80 11.27 4.89
N LEU A 184 8.01 12.17 5.85
CA LEU A 184 6.90 12.85 6.55
C LEU A 184 6.00 13.68 5.60
N SER A 185 6.57 14.19 4.52
CA SER A 185 5.85 15.01 3.53
C SER A 185 5.37 14.23 2.32
N HIS A 186 5.91 13.04 2.07
CA HIS A 186 5.59 12.22 0.90
C HIS A 186 5.31 10.76 1.30
N PRO A 187 4.16 10.19 0.94
CA PRO A 187 3.77 8.86 1.40
C PRO A 187 4.70 7.76 0.86
N ALA A 188 4.89 6.71 1.66
CA ALA A 188 5.56 5.50 1.22
C ALA A 188 4.73 4.75 0.16
N ARG A 189 5.43 4.08 -0.76
CA ARG A 189 4.86 3.32 -1.89
C ARG A 189 5.61 1.99 -2.13
N GLN A 190 6.25 1.43 -1.11
CA GLN A 190 7.02 0.19 -1.23
C GLN A 190 6.15 -1.01 -1.59
N ASN A 191 4.88 -0.97 -1.20
CA ASN A 191 3.84 -1.96 -1.50
C ASN A 191 2.99 -1.62 -2.74
N HIS A 192 3.36 -0.61 -3.50
CA HIS A 192 2.66 -0.17 -4.71
C HIS A 192 3.38 -0.65 -5.96
N ARG A 193 2.61 -1.07 -6.97
CA ARG A 193 3.09 -1.41 -8.31
C ARG A 193 2.27 -0.68 -9.34
N ILE A 194 2.92 -0.27 -10.42
CA ILE A 194 2.35 0.53 -11.49
C ILE A 194 2.34 -0.30 -12.77
N ILE A 195 1.24 -0.27 -13.50
CA ILE A 195 1.12 -0.97 -14.79
C ILE A 195 1.34 0.03 -15.92
N PRO A 196 2.45 -0.05 -16.66
CA PRO A 196 2.65 0.77 -17.84
C PRO A 196 1.73 0.32 -18.98
N LEU A 197 1.13 1.27 -19.65
CA LEU A 197 0.27 1.08 -20.81
C LEU A 197 0.78 1.91 -21.98
N LYS A 198 0.63 1.40 -23.19
CA LYS A 198 0.91 2.16 -24.41
C LYS A 198 -0.38 2.32 -25.19
N LEU A 199 -0.86 3.56 -25.34
CA LEU A 199 -2.07 3.91 -26.06
C LEU A 199 -1.73 4.94 -27.14
N ASP A 200 -2.06 4.65 -28.39
CA ASP A 200 -1.80 5.53 -29.55
C ASP A 200 -0.34 6.04 -29.62
N GLY A 201 0.62 5.18 -29.26
CA GLY A 201 2.04 5.50 -29.27
C GLY A 201 2.54 6.31 -28.07
N GLN A 202 1.67 6.72 -27.17
CA GLN A 202 2.00 7.43 -25.93
C GLN A 202 2.07 6.48 -24.73
N ASP A 203 2.92 6.80 -23.76
CA ASP A 203 3.11 6.02 -22.56
C ASP A 203 2.19 6.55 -21.45
N TYR A 204 1.44 5.64 -20.83
CA TYR A 204 0.56 5.89 -19.69
C TYR A 204 0.89 4.94 -18.55
N TYR A 205 0.45 5.31 -17.34
CA TYR A 205 0.60 4.49 -16.15
C TYR A 205 -0.76 4.28 -15.48
N MET A 206 -1.18 3.01 -15.40
CA MET A 206 -2.37 2.65 -14.66
C MET A 206 -2.02 2.40 -13.20
N GLN A 207 -2.72 3.07 -12.30
CA GLN A 207 -2.57 2.87 -10.85
C GLN A 207 -3.88 3.20 -10.13
N TYR A 208 -4.13 2.52 -9.01
CA TYR A 208 -5.28 2.83 -8.16
C TYR A 208 -4.94 3.95 -7.18
N SER A 209 -5.97 4.72 -6.78
CA SER A 209 -5.86 5.57 -5.61
C SER A 209 -5.84 4.74 -4.33
N PRO A 210 -4.97 5.02 -3.37
CA PRO A 210 -5.02 4.38 -2.05
C PRO A 210 -6.27 4.78 -1.26
N TYR A 211 -6.93 5.88 -1.64
CA TYR A 211 -8.16 6.42 -1.05
C TYR A 211 -9.29 6.27 -2.05
N VAL A 212 -9.94 5.12 -2.06
CA VAL A 212 -10.93 4.75 -3.07
C VAL A 212 -12.30 5.33 -2.71
N TYR A 213 -12.68 6.43 -3.34
CA TYR A 213 -14.06 6.97 -3.26
C TYR A 213 -15.06 6.06 -4.00
N TYR A 214 -14.64 5.55 -5.15
CA TYR A 214 -15.37 4.60 -5.97
C TYR A 214 -14.48 3.40 -6.28
N ASN A 215 -15.07 2.21 -6.41
CA ASN A 215 -14.33 0.97 -6.64
C ASN A 215 -13.58 0.92 -8.00
N CYS A 216 -13.72 1.95 -8.83
CA CYS A 216 -13.15 2.01 -10.17
C CYS A 216 -12.30 3.27 -10.42
N LEU A 217 -11.84 3.99 -9.38
CA LEU A 217 -10.98 5.15 -9.57
C LEU A 217 -9.61 4.70 -10.06
N LEU A 218 -9.35 4.99 -11.33
CA LEU A 218 -8.11 4.73 -12.04
C LEU A 218 -7.43 6.07 -12.33
N TYR A 219 -6.18 6.22 -11.89
CA TYR A 219 -5.35 7.34 -12.29
C TYR A 219 -4.50 6.94 -13.49
N THR A 220 -4.50 7.77 -14.50
CA THR A 220 -3.57 7.70 -15.64
C THR A 220 -2.55 8.82 -15.52
N SER A 221 -1.41 8.70 -16.20
CA SER A 221 -0.32 9.70 -16.12
C SER A 221 -0.72 11.08 -16.63
N ASP A 222 -1.84 11.18 -17.32
CA ASP A 222 -2.36 12.42 -17.90
C ASP A 222 -3.40 13.11 -16.98
N ALA A 223 -3.58 12.67 -15.76
CA ALA A 223 -4.29 13.43 -14.73
C ALA A 223 -3.45 14.64 -14.27
N ALA A 224 -2.79 15.30 -15.21
CA ALA A 224 -2.00 16.50 -15.01
C ALA A 224 -2.87 17.75 -14.78
N ASP A 225 -4.17 17.60 -14.60
CA ASP A 225 -5.10 18.70 -14.34
C ASP A 225 -5.32 19.04 -12.89
N ASP A 226 -4.56 18.44 -11.97
CA ASP A 226 -4.39 18.96 -10.61
C ASP A 226 -3.31 20.07 -10.61
N ARG A 227 -3.52 21.11 -11.40
CA ARG A 227 -2.80 22.36 -11.28
C ARG A 227 -3.53 23.36 -10.39
#